data_4188eb7fd9bf851b72939ce741fbf80a
#
_entry.id   4188eb7fd9bf851b72939ce741fbf80a
#
_cell.length_a   1.000
_cell.length_b   1.000
_cell.length_c   1.000
_cell.angle_alpha   90.00
_cell.angle_beta   90.00
_cell.angle_gamma   90.00
#
_symmetry.space_group_name_H-M   'P 1'
#
loop_
_entity.id
_entity.type
_entity.pdbx_description
1 polymer ?
#
loop_
_entity_poly.entity_id
_entity_poly.type
_entity_poly.pdbx_seq_one_letter_code
_entity_poly.pdbx_strand_id
1 'polypeptide(L)'
;MPKPKGATRILALDQATKVTGYSIFDDGKLVKVGTFTTTSDDEVARCVSVKNWFLSMLQSWKPDYVGIEGIQYQAKTFDGDTVGSVTLFQTLAHLQGILLITCHE
;
A
#
# COMPACT_ATOMS: atom_id res chain seq x y z
N MET A 1 -12.66 13.90 0.89
CA MET A 1 -12.14 15.27 1.02
C MET A 1 -12.05 15.92 -0.34
N PRO A 2 -12.67 17.05 -0.53
CA PRO A 2 -12.61 17.73 -1.81
C PRO A 2 -11.21 18.31 -2.06
N LYS A 3 -10.75 18.24 -3.29
CA LYS A 3 -9.49 18.85 -3.73
C LYS A 3 -9.77 20.18 -4.44
N PRO A 4 -8.79 21.07 -4.52
CA PRO A 4 -8.94 22.29 -5.32
C PRO A 4 -9.28 21.95 -6.77
N LYS A 5 -10.13 22.75 -7.39
CA LYS A 5 -10.55 22.54 -8.78
C LYS A 5 -9.33 22.57 -9.71
N GLY A 6 -9.21 21.53 -10.54
CA GLY A 6 -8.10 21.39 -11.47
C GLY A 6 -6.83 20.79 -10.86
N ALA A 7 -6.79 20.55 -9.55
CA ALA A 7 -5.63 19.92 -8.91
C ALA A 7 -5.54 18.43 -9.24
N THR A 8 -4.32 17.94 -9.38
CA THR A 8 -4.05 16.51 -9.53
C THR A 8 -3.74 15.91 -8.17
N ARG A 9 -4.53 14.92 -7.77
CA ARG A 9 -4.36 14.24 -6.48
C ARG A 9 -3.68 12.91 -6.67
N ILE A 10 -2.64 12.69 -5.88
CA ILE A 10 -1.87 11.44 -5.87
C ILE A 10 -1.92 10.83 -4.48
N LEU A 11 -2.27 9.55 -4.42
CA LEU A 11 -2.13 8.73 -3.21
C LEU A 11 -0.90 7.86 -3.39
N ALA A 12 0.09 8.02 -2.51
CA ALA A 12 1.30 7.22 -2.52
C ALA A 12 1.27 6.25 -1.34
N LEU A 13 1.59 4.98 -1.62
CA LEU A 13 1.58 3.92 -0.62
C LEU A 13 2.96 3.30 -0.48
N ASP A 14 3.38 3.13 0.77
CA ASP A 14 4.44 2.21 1.18
C ASP A 14 3.74 1.02 1.82
N GLN A 15 3.33 0.07 0.97
CA GLN A 15 2.45 -1.01 1.38
C GLN A 15 3.16 -2.10 2.16
N ALA A 16 2.49 -2.58 3.20
CA ALA A 16 2.87 -3.76 3.97
C ALA A 16 1.60 -4.35 4.58
N THR A 17 1.68 -5.61 5.01
CA THR A 17 0.50 -6.26 5.56
C THR A 17 0.23 -5.86 7.01
N LYS A 18 1.24 -5.44 7.76
CA LYS A 18 1.08 -5.02 9.16
C LYS A 18 0.94 -3.52 9.31
N VAL A 19 1.83 -2.75 8.70
CA VAL A 19 1.78 -1.28 8.75
C VAL A 19 1.99 -0.74 7.35
N THR A 20 0.97 -0.10 6.80
CA THR A 20 1.03 0.56 5.49
C THR A 20 1.15 2.06 5.71
N GLY A 21 2.22 2.66 5.20
CA GLY A 21 2.37 4.11 5.18
C GLY A 21 1.68 4.69 3.95
N TYR A 22 1.10 5.88 4.08
CA TYR A 22 0.50 6.56 2.94
C TYR A 22 0.70 8.07 3.02
N SER A 23 0.69 8.69 1.86
CA SER A 23 0.71 10.14 1.75
C SER A 23 -0.19 10.58 0.59
N ILE A 24 -0.80 11.74 0.74
CA ILE A 24 -1.69 12.32 -0.27
C ILE A 24 -1.13 13.68 -0.67
N PHE A 25 -0.99 13.89 -1.97
CA PHE A 25 -0.47 15.13 -2.55
C PHE A 25 -1.51 15.74 -3.48
N ASP A 26 -1.68 17.05 -3.41
CA ASP A 26 -2.46 17.83 -4.38
C ASP A 26 -1.49 18.79 -5.09
N ASP A 27 -1.30 18.59 -6.40
CA ASP A 27 -0.36 19.35 -7.23
C ASP A 27 1.05 19.40 -6.62
N GLY A 28 1.51 18.25 -6.11
CA GLY A 28 2.84 18.13 -5.51
C GLY A 28 2.96 18.62 -4.07
N LYS A 29 1.88 19.12 -3.50
CA LYS A 29 1.87 19.58 -2.10
C LYS A 29 1.32 18.49 -1.20
N LEU A 30 2.03 18.18 -0.11
CA LEU A 30 1.60 17.20 0.86
C LEU A 30 0.33 17.69 1.59
N VAL A 31 -0.76 16.92 1.48
CA VAL A 31 -2.05 17.21 2.13
C VAL A 31 -2.23 16.37 3.38
N LYS A 32 -1.85 15.12 3.32
CA LYS A 32 -2.02 14.20 4.45
C LYS A 32 -0.97 13.10 4.39
N VAL A 33 -0.53 12.67 5.57
CA VAL A 33 0.35 11.52 5.76
C VAL A 33 -0.15 10.73 6.96
N GLY A 34 -0.04 9.42 6.88
CA GLY A 34 -0.46 8.56 7.99
C GLY A 34 -0.09 7.12 7.78
N THR A 35 -0.61 6.28 8.64
CA THR A 35 -0.39 4.84 8.59
C THR A 35 -1.70 4.10 8.82
N PHE A 36 -1.79 2.89 8.27
CA PHE A 36 -2.85 1.94 8.57
C PHE A 36 -2.21 0.67 9.13
N THR A 37 -2.66 0.24 10.30
CA THR A 37 -2.10 -0.91 11.00
C THR A 37 -3.13 -2.03 11.09
N THR A 38 -2.70 -3.27 10.79
CA THR A 38 -3.50 -4.46 10.99
C THR A 38 -3.01 -5.19 12.23
N THR A 39 -3.90 -5.95 12.87
CA THR A 39 -3.61 -6.65 14.14
C THR A 39 -3.74 -8.17 14.05
N SER A 40 -4.28 -8.71 12.95
CA SER A 40 -4.46 -10.15 12.80
C SER A 40 -3.14 -10.87 12.57
N ASP A 41 -3.01 -12.07 13.10
CA ASP A 41 -1.86 -12.95 12.83
C ASP A 41 -2.01 -13.68 11.49
N ASP A 42 -3.21 -13.74 10.93
CA ASP A 42 -3.47 -14.40 9.66
C ASP A 42 -3.15 -13.48 8.48
N GLU A 43 -2.30 -13.95 7.57
CA GLU A 43 -1.87 -13.18 6.40
C GLU A 43 -3.05 -12.78 5.51
N VAL A 44 -3.95 -13.71 5.24
CA VAL A 44 -5.12 -13.44 4.38
C VAL A 44 -6.01 -12.39 5.01
N ALA A 45 -6.26 -12.49 6.32
CA ALA A 45 -7.05 -11.50 7.04
C ALA A 45 -6.40 -10.12 7.00
N ARG A 46 -5.07 -10.04 7.13
CA ARG A 46 -4.35 -8.77 7.01
C ARG A 46 -4.51 -8.17 5.60
N CYS A 47 -4.37 -8.99 4.57
CA CYS A 47 -4.54 -8.53 3.19
C CYS A 47 -5.96 -8.02 2.93
N VAL A 48 -6.97 -8.71 3.45
CA VAL A 48 -8.38 -8.26 3.34
C VAL A 48 -8.58 -6.93 4.04
N SER A 49 -8.01 -6.77 5.23
CA SER A 49 -8.10 -5.51 5.99
C SER A 49 -7.45 -4.35 5.22
N VAL A 50 -6.27 -4.57 4.65
CA VAL A 50 -5.59 -3.54 3.85
C VAL A 50 -6.40 -3.21 2.59
N LYS A 51 -6.94 -4.23 1.92
CA LYS A 51 -7.79 -4.02 0.73
C LYS A 51 -9.00 -3.15 1.08
N ASN A 52 -9.70 -3.47 2.16
CA ASN A 52 -10.90 -2.73 2.56
C ASN A 52 -10.57 -1.29 2.93
N TRP A 53 -9.47 -1.08 3.66
CA TRP A 53 -8.99 0.25 3.98
C TRP A 53 -8.62 1.02 2.70
N PHE A 54 -7.90 0.39 1.80
CA PHE A 54 -7.49 1.02 0.54
C PHE A 54 -8.70 1.43 -0.29
N LEU A 55 -9.69 0.55 -0.41
CA LEU A 55 -10.94 0.88 -1.11
C LEU A 55 -11.63 2.08 -0.47
N SER A 56 -11.68 2.13 0.85
CA SER A 56 -12.22 3.28 1.59
C SER A 56 -11.45 4.57 1.28
N MET A 57 -10.12 4.48 1.19
CA MET A 57 -9.27 5.63 0.83
C MET A 57 -9.57 6.12 -0.59
N LEU A 58 -9.73 5.20 -1.54
CA LEU A 58 -10.08 5.55 -2.92
C LEU A 58 -11.43 6.26 -2.99
N GLN A 59 -12.41 5.80 -2.22
CA GLN A 59 -13.75 6.38 -2.19
C GLN A 59 -13.77 7.75 -1.50
N SER A 60 -13.00 7.90 -0.42
CA SER A 60 -12.98 9.14 0.38
C SER A 60 -12.15 10.24 -0.27
N TRP A 61 -10.99 9.90 -0.81
CA TRP A 61 -10.04 10.88 -1.34
C TRP A 61 -10.12 11.06 -2.85
N LYS A 62 -10.61 10.05 -3.58
CA LYS A 62 -10.76 10.06 -5.05
C LYS A 62 -9.48 10.52 -5.74
N PRO A 63 -8.34 9.83 -5.54
CA PRO A 63 -7.09 10.22 -6.17
C PRO A 63 -7.15 10.03 -7.68
N ASP A 64 -6.44 10.87 -8.41
CA ASP A 64 -6.30 10.74 -9.86
C ASP A 64 -5.27 9.65 -10.20
N TYR A 65 -4.24 9.49 -9.35
CA TYR A 65 -3.20 8.49 -9.50
C TYR A 65 -2.89 7.84 -8.17
N VAL A 66 -2.50 6.56 -8.22
CA VAL A 66 -2.03 5.82 -7.07
C VAL A 66 -0.62 5.32 -7.35
N GLY A 67 0.33 5.70 -6.51
CA GLY A 67 1.69 5.20 -6.55
C GLY A 67 1.86 4.07 -5.56
N ILE A 68 2.26 2.90 -6.05
CA ILE A 68 2.53 1.73 -5.22
C ILE A 68 3.98 1.34 -5.45
N GLU A 69 4.73 1.13 -4.37
CA GLU A 69 6.12 0.73 -4.48
C GLU A 69 6.24 -0.65 -5.11
N GLY A 70 7.10 -0.77 -6.12
CA GLY A 70 7.39 -2.05 -6.77
C GLY A 70 8.19 -2.94 -5.83
N ILE A 71 7.83 -4.23 -5.76
CA ILE A 71 8.51 -5.20 -4.92
C ILE A 71 9.65 -5.82 -5.72
N GLN A 72 10.87 -5.72 -5.18
CA GLN A 72 12.05 -6.37 -5.74
C GLN A 72 12.56 -7.41 -4.74
N TYR A 73 12.69 -8.66 -5.23
CA TYR A 73 13.33 -9.68 -4.43
C TYR A 73 14.84 -9.49 -4.47
N GLN A 74 15.42 -9.21 -3.32
CA GLN A 74 16.86 -9.18 -3.15
C GLN A 74 17.25 -10.34 -2.24
N ALA A 75 17.93 -11.34 -2.83
CA ALA A 75 18.51 -12.42 -2.05
C ALA A 75 19.71 -11.84 -1.30
N LYS A 76 19.48 -11.38 -0.08
CA LYS A 76 20.56 -11.05 0.84
C LYS A 76 20.90 -12.29 1.65
N THR A 77 22.02 -12.89 1.32
CA THR A 77 22.61 -13.92 2.16
C THR A 77 23.28 -13.22 3.34
N PHE A 78 22.49 -12.97 4.38
CA PHE A 78 23.06 -12.66 5.69
C PHE A 78 22.95 -13.91 6.55
N ASP A 79 24.11 -14.51 6.84
CA ASP A 79 24.23 -15.64 7.81
C ASP A 79 23.22 -16.79 7.59
N GLY A 80 22.98 -17.13 6.34
CA GLY A 80 22.11 -18.27 6.00
C GLY A 80 20.62 -18.02 6.14
N ASP A 81 20.19 -16.79 6.38
CA ASP A 81 18.77 -16.46 6.63
C ASP A 81 18.08 -15.95 5.36
N THR A 82 18.08 -16.78 4.32
CA THR A 82 17.33 -16.48 3.08
C THR A 82 15.85 -16.84 3.21
N VAL A 83 15.47 -17.69 4.16
CA VAL A 83 14.10 -18.21 4.27
C VAL A 83 13.11 -17.13 4.69
N GLY A 84 13.46 -16.29 5.66
CA GLY A 84 12.63 -15.17 6.09
C GLY A 84 12.41 -14.14 4.98
N SER A 85 13.45 -13.87 4.17
CA SER A 85 13.35 -12.91 3.06
C SER A 85 12.42 -13.39 1.96
N VAL A 86 12.42 -14.70 1.63
CA VAL A 86 11.53 -15.28 0.63
C VAL A 86 10.08 -15.17 1.08
N THR A 87 9.79 -15.51 2.34
CA THR A 87 8.43 -15.42 2.88
C THR A 87 7.91 -13.99 2.85
N LEU A 88 8.73 -13.02 3.27
CA LEU A 88 8.36 -11.61 3.23
C LEU A 88 8.08 -11.15 1.80
N PHE A 89 8.93 -11.54 0.84
CA PHE A 89 8.72 -11.20 -0.56
C PHE A 89 7.38 -11.74 -1.07
N GLN A 90 7.05 -13.00 -0.79
CA GLN A 90 5.78 -13.60 -1.21
C GLN A 90 4.59 -12.85 -0.62
N THR A 91 4.63 -12.51 0.66
CA THR A 91 3.57 -11.77 1.33
C THR A 91 3.36 -10.39 0.68
N LEU A 92 4.44 -9.67 0.43
CA LEU A 92 4.35 -8.35 -0.20
C LEU A 92 3.87 -8.43 -1.64
N ALA A 93 4.29 -9.47 -2.38
CA ALA A 93 3.84 -9.68 -3.76
C ALA A 93 2.34 -9.96 -3.82
N HIS A 94 1.81 -10.76 -2.90
CA HIS A 94 0.37 -11.00 -2.80
C HIS A 94 -0.39 -9.70 -2.53
N LEU A 95 0.08 -8.90 -1.59
CA LEU A 95 -0.55 -7.62 -1.26
C LEU A 95 -0.53 -6.67 -2.45
N GLN A 96 0.59 -6.56 -3.15
CA GLN A 96 0.70 -5.71 -4.34
C GLN A 96 -0.33 -6.11 -5.40
N GLY A 97 -0.48 -7.41 -5.65
CA GLY A 97 -1.48 -7.92 -6.58
C GLY A 97 -2.90 -7.52 -6.20
N ILE A 98 -3.24 -7.64 -4.93
CA ILE A 98 -4.56 -7.27 -4.41
C ILE A 98 -4.80 -5.77 -4.60
N LEU A 99 -3.82 -4.92 -4.29
CA LEU A 99 -3.95 -3.48 -4.45
C LEU A 99 -4.12 -3.07 -5.92
N LEU A 100 -3.37 -3.69 -6.82
CA LEU A 100 -3.48 -3.43 -8.26
C LEU A 100 -4.86 -3.82 -8.79
N ILE A 101 -5.37 -4.98 -8.41
CA ILE A 101 -6.71 -5.43 -8.79
C ILE A 101 -7.76 -4.45 -8.26
N THR A 102 -7.62 -4.00 -7.02
CA THR A 102 -8.54 -3.06 -6.40
C THR A 102 -8.58 -1.73 -7.14
N CYS A 103 -7.45 -1.25 -7.65
CA CYS A 103 -7.40 -0.03 -8.46
C CYS A 103 -8.21 -0.14 -9.76
N HIS A 104 -8.36 -1.35 -10.32
CA HIS A 104 -9.10 -1.58 -11.55
C HIS A 104 -10.61 -1.79 -11.35
N GLU A 105 -11.03 -1.96 -10.13
CA GLU A 105 -12.46 -2.04 -9.81
C GLU A 105 -13.05 -0.63 -9.70
#